data_feec48063e0001b35960dd959da13ca7
#
_entry.id   feec48063e0001b35960dd959da13ca7
#
_cell.length_a   1.000
_cell.length_b   1.000
_cell.length_c   1.000
_cell.angle_alpha   90.00
_cell.angle_beta   90.00
_cell.angle_gamma   90.00
#
_symmetry.space_group_name_H-M   'P 1'
#
loop_
_entity.id
_entity.type
_entity.pdbx_description
1 polymer ?
#
loop_
_entity_poly.entity_id
_entity_poly.type
_entity_poly.pdbx_seq_one_letter_code
_entity_poly.pdbx_strand_id
1 'polypeptide(L)'
;QKLFPRADARPKITHCTLITPDLVKRIKALGAVPAMFTTYAYYNPDKFVYYGEDLMKRCMAYRDMLDAGVYACAGSDFSPGPFAPLMGIQGMVTRKGWGVNQRVTVSEAIAINTYNGAWASGEEAIKGSITAGKLADFVVLADDPHTVDVEKIKDIQIVRTVVGGRTSHQA
;
A
#
# COMPACT_ATOMS: atom_id res chain seq x y z
N GLN A 1 22.34 -11.69 -2.87
CA GLN A 1 22.02 -12.65 -3.93
C GLN A 1 23.27 -13.25 -4.62
N LYS A 2 24.37 -12.52 -4.75
CA LYS A 2 25.61 -13.08 -5.37
C LYS A 2 26.15 -14.30 -4.64
N LEU A 3 26.06 -14.30 -3.29
CA LEU A 3 26.56 -15.41 -2.46
C LEU A 3 25.54 -16.56 -2.33
N PHE A 4 24.26 -16.24 -2.31
CA PHE A 4 23.16 -17.19 -2.15
C PHE A 4 22.05 -16.87 -3.17
N PRO A 5 22.22 -17.26 -4.44
CA PRO A 5 21.27 -16.93 -5.48
C PRO A 5 19.94 -17.67 -5.26
N ARG A 6 18.82 -16.92 -5.40
CA ARG A 6 17.46 -17.44 -5.41
C ARG A 6 16.78 -16.91 -6.65
N ALA A 7 15.96 -17.71 -7.31
CA ALA A 7 15.26 -17.33 -8.53
C ALA A 7 14.28 -16.17 -8.28
N ASP A 8 13.59 -16.19 -7.13
CA ASP A 8 12.61 -15.15 -6.73
C ASP A 8 12.78 -14.86 -5.23
N ALA A 9 13.74 -14.00 -4.90
CA ALA A 9 14.10 -13.73 -3.50
C ALA A 9 13.21 -12.70 -2.83
N ARG A 10 12.64 -11.75 -3.58
CA ARG A 10 11.77 -10.64 -3.13
C ARG A 10 12.24 -10.02 -1.80
N PRO A 11 13.50 -9.52 -1.68
CA PRO A 11 13.97 -8.93 -0.43
C PRO A 11 13.14 -7.70 -0.09
N LYS A 12 12.68 -7.60 1.17
CA LYS A 12 11.82 -6.49 1.62
C LYS A 12 12.65 -5.31 2.10
N ILE A 13 12.19 -4.10 1.77
CA ILE A 13 12.70 -2.84 2.29
C ILE A 13 11.57 -2.22 3.10
N THR A 14 11.67 -2.30 4.43
CA THR A 14 10.66 -1.72 5.32
C THR A 14 10.75 -0.20 5.31
N HIS A 15 9.61 0.46 5.43
CA HIS A 15 9.39 1.91 5.39
C HIS A 15 9.62 2.53 4.00
N CYS A 16 10.80 2.43 3.44
CA CYS A 16 11.18 2.97 2.13
C CYS A 16 10.67 4.42 1.93
N THR A 17 10.82 5.26 2.99
CA THR A 17 10.13 6.54 3.11
C THR A 17 10.64 7.58 2.14
N LEU A 18 11.97 7.73 2.03
CA LEU A 18 12.62 8.67 1.13
C LEU A 18 13.36 7.91 0.04
N ILE A 19 13.01 8.23 -1.21
CA ILE A 19 13.52 7.49 -2.35
C ILE A 19 13.95 8.44 -3.47
N THR A 20 15.01 8.08 -4.18
CA THR A 20 15.47 8.80 -5.38
C THR A 20 15.17 7.97 -6.62
N PRO A 21 15.09 8.58 -7.81
CA PRO A 21 14.88 7.84 -9.05
C PRO A 21 15.92 6.72 -9.30
N ASP A 22 17.17 6.93 -8.88
CA ASP A 22 18.20 5.89 -8.97
C ASP A 22 17.89 4.70 -8.06
N LEU A 23 17.43 4.96 -6.84
CA LEU A 23 17.04 3.90 -5.91
C LEU A 23 15.82 3.12 -6.42
N VAL A 24 14.84 3.78 -7.06
CA VAL A 24 13.71 3.08 -7.70
C VAL A 24 14.21 2.09 -8.76
N LYS A 25 15.14 2.52 -9.64
CA LYS A 25 15.75 1.64 -10.65
C LYS A 25 16.47 0.45 -10.02
N ARG A 26 17.21 0.68 -8.94
CA ARG A 26 17.95 -0.39 -8.23
C ARG A 26 17.00 -1.35 -7.54
N ILE A 27 15.92 -0.86 -6.92
CA ILE A 27 14.86 -1.68 -6.32
C ILE A 27 14.25 -2.60 -7.37
N LYS A 28 13.91 -2.04 -8.54
CA LYS A 28 13.38 -2.81 -9.67
C LYS A 28 14.35 -3.89 -10.14
N ALA A 29 15.60 -3.50 -10.36
CA ALA A 29 16.64 -4.42 -10.86
C ALA A 29 16.95 -5.58 -9.89
N LEU A 30 16.79 -5.36 -8.58
CA LEU A 30 16.99 -6.36 -7.53
C LEU A 30 15.75 -7.20 -7.22
N GLY A 31 14.59 -6.89 -7.81
CA GLY A 31 13.32 -7.49 -7.45
C GLY A 31 12.95 -7.26 -5.98
N ALA A 32 13.42 -6.15 -5.39
CA ALA A 32 13.13 -5.83 -4.00
C ALA A 32 11.71 -5.30 -3.84
N VAL A 33 11.11 -5.54 -2.68
CA VAL A 33 9.73 -5.18 -2.35
C VAL A 33 9.72 -4.08 -1.29
N PRO A 34 9.38 -2.84 -1.66
CA PRO A 34 9.14 -1.79 -0.68
C PRO A 34 7.85 -2.06 0.11
N ALA A 35 7.95 -2.16 1.44
CA ALA A 35 6.82 -2.16 2.37
C ALA A 35 6.67 -0.74 2.91
N MET A 36 5.77 0.04 2.30
CA MET A 36 5.69 1.49 2.48
C MET A 36 4.58 1.86 3.47
N PHE A 37 4.76 2.98 4.20
CA PHE A 37 3.74 3.50 5.11
C PHE A 37 2.58 4.15 4.36
N THR A 38 1.45 3.51 4.32
CA THR A 38 0.28 4.04 3.63
C THR A 38 -0.51 5.03 4.48
N THR A 39 -0.68 4.75 5.78
CA THR A 39 -1.41 5.62 6.70
C THR A 39 -0.67 6.91 7.02
N TYR A 40 0.67 6.90 6.99
CA TYR A 40 1.52 8.02 7.35
C TYR A 40 1.22 9.30 6.55
N ALA A 41 0.91 9.15 5.25
CA ALA A 41 0.53 10.26 4.39
C ALA A 41 -0.78 10.96 4.83
N TYR A 42 -1.59 10.31 5.66
CA TYR A 42 -2.84 10.86 6.16
C TYR A 42 -2.75 11.46 7.56
N TYR A 43 -2.17 10.75 8.53
CA TYR A 43 -2.26 11.15 9.94
C TYR A 43 -1.12 12.05 10.43
N ASN A 44 -0.07 12.26 9.63
CA ASN A 44 1.08 13.10 9.98
C ASN A 44 1.36 14.29 9.01
N PRO A 45 0.35 14.91 8.38
CA PRO A 45 0.61 15.96 7.40
C PRO A 45 1.27 17.20 8.02
N ASP A 46 1.03 17.48 9.29
CA ASP A 46 1.65 18.56 10.05
C ASP A 46 3.17 18.44 10.16
N LYS A 47 3.71 17.24 10.13
CA LYS A 47 5.16 17.00 10.14
C LYS A 47 5.82 17.26 8.77
N PHE A 48 5.06 17.24 7.70
CA PHE A 48 5.59 17.39 6.35
C PHE A 48 6.07 18.82 6.07
N VAL A 49 5.58 19.80 6.81
CA VAL A 49 6.09 21.18 6.74
C VAL A 49 7.59 21.26 7.03
N TYR A 50 8.11 20.39 7.90
CA TYR A 50 9.54 20.35 8.23
C TYR A 50 10.38 19.69 7.12
N TYR A 51 9.77 18.85 6.29
CA TYR A 51 10.44 18.22 5.15
C TYR A 51 10.48 19.13 3.92
N GLY A 52 9.45 19.98 3.79
CA GLY A 52 9.27 20.83 2.62
C GLY A 52 8.79 20.05 1.37
N GLU A 53 8.21 20.77 0.43
CA GLU A 53 7.59 20.16 -0.76
C GLU A 53 8.60 19.38 -1.63
N ASP A 54 9.84 19.87 -1.76
CA ASP A 54 10.85 19.20 -2.60
C ASP A 54 11.21 17.81 -2.08
N LEU A 55 11.24 17.63 -0.75
CA LEU A 55 11.46 16.33 -0.16
C LEU A 55 10.19 15.45 -0.26
N MET A 56 9.02 16.05 -0.05
CA MET A 56 7.75 15.36 -0.11
C MET A 56 7.42 14.80 -1.50
N LYS A 57 7.92 15.40 -2.58
CA LYS A 57 7.83 14.84 -3.94
C LYS A 57 8.48 13.44 -4.08
N ARG A 58 9.36 13.08 -3.15
CA ARG A 58 10.10 11.80 -3.13
C ARG A 58 9.82 10.96 -1.88
N CYS A 59 8.93 11.46 -1.03
CA CYS A 59 8.54 10.77 0.19
C CYS A 59 7.37 9.83 -0.09
N MET A 60 7.47 8.57 0.33
CA MET A 60 6.44 7.56 0.07
C MET A 60 6.07 7.55 -1.44
N ALA A 61 7.04 7.27 -2.28
CA ALA A 61 6.98 7.46 -3.73
C ALA A 61 6.17 6.35 -4.42
N TYR A 62 4.86 6.26 -4.12
CA TYR A 62 3.97 5.22 -4.66
C TYR A 62 3.87 5.27 -6.18
N ARG A 63 3.71 6.49 -6.75
CA ARG A 63 3.58 6.65 -8.20
C ARG A 63 4.85 6.21 -8.91
N ASP A 64 6.01 6.68 -8.45
CA ASP A 64 7.29 6.32 -9.06
C ASP A 64 7.54 4.81 -9.00
N MET A 65 7.14 4.12 -7.92
CA MET A 65 7.24 2.67 -7.81
C MET A 65 6.34 1.96 -8.81
N LEU A 66 5.07 2.37 -8.91
CA LEU A 66 4.12 1.78 -9.85
C LEU A 66 4.56 1.99 -11.30
N ASP A 67 4.98 3.20 -11.67
CA ASP A 67 5.44 3.54 -13.03
C ASP A 67 6.70 2.77 -13.42
N ALA A 68 7.55 2.45 -12.46
CA ALA A 68 8.70 1.57 -12.65
C ALA A 68 8.32 0.08 -12.68
N GLY A 69 7.06 -0.29 -12.45
CA GLY A 69 6.60 -1.67 -12.33
C GLY A 69 7.16 -2.39 -11.10
N VAL A 70 7.38 -1.67 -9.99
CA VAL A 70 7.77 -2.24 -8.70
C VAL A 70 6.52 -2.59 -7.89
N TYR A 71 6.43 -3.81 -7.41
CA TYR A 71 5.36 -4.25 -6.52
C TYR A 71 5.62 -3.74 -5.08
N ALA A 72 5.35 -2.45 -4.83
CA ALA A 72 5.32 -1.93 -3.47
C ALA A 72 4.06 -2.43 -2.74
N CYS A 73 4.19 -2.79 -1.47
CA CYS A 73 3.06 -3.20 -0.63
C CYS A 73 2.83 -2.24 0.53
N ALA A 74 1.63 -2.31 1.11
CA ALA A 74 1.21 -1.45 2.21
C ALA A 74 1.76 -1.90 3.56
N GLY A 75 1.99 -0.95 4.45
CA GLY A 75 2.23 -1.13 5.87
C GLY A 75 1.64 0.03 6.65
N SER A 76 1.07 -0.23 7.83
CA SER A 76 0.49 0.80 8.70
C SER A 76 1.48 1.39 9.69
N ASP A 77 2.59 0.69 9.95
CA ASP A 77 3.53 1.00 11.05
C ASP A 77 2.84 0.99 12.44
N PHE A 78 1.86 0.11 12.61
CA PHE A 78 1.26 -0.09 13.93
C PHE A 78 2.31 -0.69 14.89
N SER A 79 2.51 -0.11 16.09
CA SER A 79 1.69 0.80 16.89
C SER A 79 1.97 2.30 16.75
N PRO A 80 3.05 2.88 16.16
CA PRO A 80 3.06 4.33 16.01
C PRO A 80 1.96 4.83 15.08
N GLY A 81 1.67 4.09 13.99
CA GLY A 81 0.62 4.40 13.05
C GLY A 81 -0.71 3.71 13.38
N PRO A 82 -1.85 4.27 12.93
CA PRO A 82 -3.14 3.63 13.06
C PRO A 82 -3.22 2.31 12.29
N PHE A 83 -3.85 1.28 12.87
CA PHE A 83 -4.18 0.04 12.18
C PHE A 83 -5.49 0.22 11.39
N ALA A 84 -5.43 1.00 10.30
CA ALA A 84 -6.59 1.43 9.53
C ALA A 84 -6.31 1.40 8.01
N PRO A 85 -6.50 0.26 7.32
CA PRO A 85 -6.19 0.13 5.88
C PRO A 85 -6.93 1.14 4.99
N LEU A 86 -8.20 1.45 5.27
CA LEU A 86 -8.95 2.45 4.50
C LEU A 86 -8.37 3.87 4.64
N MET A 87 -7.83 4.21 5.82
CA MET A 87 -7.07 5.46 6.00
C MET A 87 -5.79 5.44 5.14
N GLY A 88 -5.13 4.30 5.02
CA GLY A 88 -3.98 4.13 4.15
C GLY A 88 -4.33 4.36 2.69
N ILE A 89 -5.44 3.80 2.21
CA ILE A 89 -5.97 4.01 0.85
C ILE A 89 -6.24 5.50 0.63
N GLN A 90 -6.98 6.16 1.52
CA GLN A 90 -7.24 7.59 1.43
C GLN A 90 -5.94 8.41 1.43
N GLY A 91 -4.99 8.07 2.29
CA GLY A 91 -3.69 8.75 2.36
C GLY A 91 -2.89 8.67 1.06
N MET A 92 -2.92 7.54 0.37
CA MET A 92 -2.25 7.37 -0.93
C MET A 92 -2.95 8.14 -2.05
N VAL A 93 -4.28 8.22 -2.02
CA VAL A 93 -5.09 8.90 -3.04
C VAL A 93 -5.03 10.42 -2.88
N THR A 94 -5.12 10.94 -1.65
CA THR A 94 -5.23 12.39 -1.38
C THR A 94 -3.89 13.04 -1.09
N ARG A 95 -2.97 12.33 -0.43
CA ARG A 95 -1.67 12.82 0.05
C ARG A 95 -1.78 14.02 1.00
N LYS A 96 -2.98 14.37 1.42
CA LYS A 96 -3.25 15.59 2.21
C LYS A 96 -2.60 16.86 1.63
N GLY A 97 -2.48 16.90 0.30
CA GLY A 97 -1.88 18.02 -0.44
C GLY A 97 -0.35 18.01 -0.57
N TRP A 98 0.36 17.11 0.10
CA TRP A 98 1.82 17.04 0.05
C TRP A 98 2.33 16.02 -0.96
N GLY A 99 3.34 16.40 -1.77
CA GLY A 99 3.92 15.50 -2.78
C GLY A 99 2.86 14.89 -3.68
N VAL A 100 1.97 15.72 -4.21
CA VAL A 100 0.78 15.29 -4.99
C VAL A 100 1.13 14.53 -6.26
N ASN A 101 2.35 14.67 -6.76
CA ASN A 101 2.89 13.86 -7.86
C ASN A 101 2.97 12.37 -7.53
N GLN A 102 2.90 12.00 -6.24
CA GLN A 102 2.94 10.61 -5.79
C GLN A 102 1.55 10.02 -5.51
N ARG A 103 0.48 10.72 -5.91
CA ARG A 103 -0.89 10.18 -5.82
C ARG A 103 -1.05 8.94 -6.70
N VAL A 104 -1.87 8.03 -6.22
CA VAL A 104 -2.30 6.86 -6.97
C VAL A 104 -3.83 6.84 -7.06
N THR A 105 -4.37 6.08 -7.98
CA THR A 105 -5.82 5.86 -8.08
C THR A 105 -6.33 4.97 -6.94
N VAL A 106 -7.63 4.97 -6.69
CA VAL A 106 -8.26 4.09 -5.69
C VAL A 106 -7.96 2.62 -6.00
N SER A 107 -8.07 2.20 -7.27
CA SER A 107 -7.77 0.82 -7.68
C SER A 107 -6.33 0.42 -7.40
N GLU A 108 -5.37 1.31 -7.69
CA GLU A 108 -3.94 1.08 -7.40
C GLU A 108 -3.70 1.00 -5.89
N ALA A 109 -4.33 1.88 -5.11
CA ALA A 109 -4.23 1.87 -3.65
C ALA A 109 -4.80 0.57 -3.04
N ILE A 110 -5.92 0.05 -3.57
CA ILE A 110 -6.47 -1.24 -3.18
C ILE A 110 -5.50 -2.37 -3.54
N ALA A 111 -4.95 -2.38 -4.74
CA ALA A 111 -3.98 -3.40 -5.16
C ALA A 111 -2.73 -3.42 -4.26
N ILE A 112 -2.21 -2.25 -3.87
CA ILE A 112 -1.08 -2.11 -2.93
C ILE A 112 -1.43 -2.72 -1.57
N ASN A 113 -2.67 -2.57 -1.10
CA ASN A 113 -3.14 -3.10 0.20
C ASN A 113 -3.60 -4.57 0.14
N THR A 114 -3.70 -5.19 -1.04
CA THR A 114 -4.22 -6.56 -1.21
C THR A 114 -3.24 -7.44 -1.99
N TYR A 115 -3.33 -7.42 -3.32
CA TYR A 115 -2.54 -8.27 -4.20
C TYR A 115 -1.03 -8.10 -4.00
N ASN A 116 -0.55 -6.87 -3.90
CA ASN A 116 0.88 -6.62 -3.74
C ASN A 116 1.40 -7.14 -2.38
N GLY A 117 0.56 -7.12 -1.33
CA GLY A 117 0.86 -7.73 -0.04
C GLY A 117 1.02 -9.24 -0.14
N ALA A 118 0.10 -9.91 -0.83
CA ALA A 118 0.18 -11.34 -1.10
C ALA A 118 1.43 -11.70 -1.93
N TRP A 119 1.70 -10.92 -2.98
CA TRP A 119 2.89 -11.09 -3.81
C TRP A 119 4.18 -10.89 -3.01
N ALA A 120 4.22 -9.89 -2.12
CA ALA A 120 5.35 -9.66 -1.23
C ALA A 120 5.67 -10.86 -0.32
N SER A 121 4.68 -11.69 -0.03
CA SER A 121 4.82 -12.89 0.80
C SER A 121 4.97 -14.19 -0.01
N GLY A 122 4.93 -14.12 -1.36
CA GLY A 122 4.96 -15.30 -2.22
C GLY A 122 3.65 -16.10 -2.19
N GLU A 123 2.53 -15.45 -1.86
CA GLU A 123 1.22 -16.09 -1.64
C GLU A 123 0.16 -15.62 -2.66
N GLU A 124 0.57 -14.94 -3.71
CA GLU A 124 -0.33 -14.41 -4.75
C GLU A 124 -1.10 -15.50 -5.51
N ALA A 125 -0.62 -16.72 -5.49
CA ALA A 125 -1.32 -17.86 -6.07
C ALA A 125 -2.55 -18.29 -5.24
N ILE A 126 -2.55 -18.00 -3.92
CA ILE A 126 -3.57 -18.50 -3.00
C ILE A 126 -4.42 -17.40 -2.36
N LYS A 127 -4.00 -16.12 -2.41
CA LYS A 127 -4.75 -14.98 -1.85
C LYS A 127 -4.42 -13.66 -2.54
N GLY A 128 -4.96 -12.54 -2.04
CA GLY A 128 -4.72 -11.17 -2.53
C GLY A 128 -5.65 -10.72 -3.65
N SER A 129 -6.52 -11.59 -4.17
CA SER A 129 -7.57 -11.24 -5.12
C SER A 129 -8.75 -12.20 -5.00
N ILE A 130 -9.95 -11.72 -5.35
CA ILE A 130 -11.17 -12.55 -5.42
C ILE A 130 -11.15 -13.27 -6.78
N THR A 131 -10.58 -14.46 -6.80
CA THR A 131 -10.41 -15.28 -7.98
C THR A 131 -10.72 -16.75 -7.62
N ALA A 132 -11.39 -17.48 -8.50
CA ALA A 132 -11.69 -18.89 -8.27
C ALA A 132 -10.41 -19.69 -7.99
N GLY A 133 -10.45 -20.54 -6.98
CA GLY A 133 -9.32 -21.36 -6.53
C GLY A 133 -8.45 -20.70 -5.44
N LYS A 134 -8.67 -19.43 -5.12
CA LYS A 134 -7.99 -18.75 -3.99
C LYS A 134 -8.80 -18.86 -2.70
N LEU A 135 -8.14 -18.53 -1.59
CA LEU A 135 -8.78 -18.44 -0.30
C LEU A 135 -9.91 -17.41 -0.32
N ALA A 136 -11.01 -17.73 0.36
CA ALA A 136 -12.12 -16.80 0.52
C ALA A 136 -11.79 -15.79 1.65
N ASP A 137 -10.81 -14.93 1.38
CA ASP A 137 -10.38 -13.84 2.25
C ASP A 137 -10.82 -12.52 1.62
N PHE A 138 -11.82 -11.86 2.19
CA PHE A 138 -12.35 -10.61 1.67
C PHE A 138 -13.04 -9.77 2.73
N VAL A 139 -13.20 -8.49 2.44
CA VAL A 139 -14.04 -7.56 3.20
C VAL A 139 -15.22 -7.10 2.37
N VAL A 140 -16.36 -6.88 3.04
CA VAL A 140 -17.55 -6.23 2.48
C VAL A 140 -17.61 -4.83 3.07
N LEU A 141 -17.63 -3.84 2.22
CA LEU A 141 -17.74 -2.43 2.58
C LEU A 141 -19.18 -1.96 2.36
N ALA A 142 -19.63 -0.98 3.15
CA ALA A 142 -20.97 -0.39 2.99
C ALA A 142 -21.09 0.45 1.71
N ASP A 143 -19.98 1.05 1.28
CA ASP A 143 -19.95 1.92 0.10
C ASP A 143 -18.76 1.53 -0.80
N ASP A 144 -18.86 1.86 -2.08
CA ASP A 144 -17.78 1.66 -3.05
C ASP A 144 -16.74 2.79 -2.93
N PRO A 145 -15.48 2.47 -2.57
CA PRO A 145 -14.43 3.47 -2.44
C PRO A 145 -14.10 4.22 -3.74
N HIS A 146 -14.55 3.72 -4.91
CA HIS A 146 -14.37 4.40 -6.19
C HIS A 146 -15.42 5.51 -6.44
N THR A 147 -16.55 5.48 -5.72
CA THR A 147 -17.68 6.38 -5.95
C THR A 147 -17.91 7.41 -4.83
N VAL A 148 -17.42 7.12 -3.63
CA VAL A 148 -17.50 8.08 -2.52
C VAL A 148 -16.52 9.24 -2.72
N ASP A 149 -16.78 10.33 -2.01
CA ASP A 149 -15.77 11.40 -1.88
C ASP A 149 -14.46 10.83 -1.35
N VAL A 150 -13.35 11.11 -2.04
CA VAL A 150 -12.02 10.58 -1.69
C VAL A 150 -11.60 10.95 -0.26
N GLU A 151 -12.11 12.06 0.30
CA GLU A 151 -11.86 12.47 1.69
C GLU A 151 -12.68 11.68 2.73
N LYS A 152 -13.57 10.78 2.27
CA LYS A 152 -14.42 9.93 3.12
C LYS A 152 -14.10 8.44 3.03
N ILE A 153 -13.14 8.04 2.23
CA ILE A 153 -12.79 6.60 2.05
C ILE A 153 -12.49 5.93 3.40
N LYS A 154 -11.78 6.60 4.30
CA LYS A 154 -11.45 6.08 5.64
C LYS A 154 -12.65 5.83 6.54
N ASP A 155 -13.76 6.49 6.25
CA ASP A 155 -15.00 6.46 7.06
C ASP A 155 -15.99 5.41 6.55
N ILE A 156 -15.70 4.72 5.44
CA ILE A 156 -16.53 3.63 4.91
C ILE A 156 -16.60 2.52 5.96
N GLN A 157 -17.82 2.13 6.31
CA GLN A 157 -18.06 1.05 7.28
C GLN A 157 -17.64 -0.30 6.70
N ILE A 158 -16.90 -1.09 7.48
CA ILE A 158 -16.62 -2.48 7.19
C ILE A 158 -17.81 -3.31 7.69
N VAL A 159 -18.65 -3.77 6.77
CA VAL A 159 -19.87 -4.56 7.09
C VAL A 159 -19.50 -5.97 7.51
N ARG A 160 -18.51 -6.56 6.83
CA ARG A 160 -18.08 -7.94 7.12
C ARG A 160 -16.64 -8.16 6.74
N THR A 161 -15.93 -8.95 7.54
CA THR A 161 -14.63 -9.52 7.19
C THR A 161 -14.73 -11.04 7.19
N VAL A 162 -14.26 -11.65 6.12
CA VAL A 162 -14.24 -13.10 5.93
C VAL A 162 -12.79 -13.56 5.76
N VAL A 163 -12.40 -14.61 6.50
CA VAL A 163 -11.08 -15.23 6.44
C VAL A 163 -11.26 -16.74 6.29
N GLY A 164 -10.70 -17.31 5.25
CA GLY A 164 -10.84 -18.74 4.94
C GLY A 164 -12.31 -19.19 4.80
N GLY A 165 -13.17 -18.33 4.26
CA GLY A 165 -14.61 -18.58 4.12
C GLY A 165 -15.43 -18.44 5.40
N ARG A 166 -14.82 -18.02 6.53
CA ARG A 166 -15.50 -17.84 7.82
C ARG A 166 -15.60 -16.36 8.16
N THR A 167 -16.76 -15.89 8.59
CA THR A 167 -16.94 -14.53 9.08
C THR A 167 -16.13 -14.35 10.37
N SER A 168 -15.17 -13.43 10.37
CA SER A 168 -14.36 -13.03 11.52
C SER A 168 -14.84 -11.72 12.17
N HIS A 169 -15.54 -10.88 11.40
CA HIS A 169 -16.16 -9.64 11.87
C HIS A 169 -17.45 -9.39 11.08
N GLN A 170 -18.46 -8.89 11.78
CA GLN A 170 -19.72 -8.38 11.19
C GLN A 170 -20.21 -7.21 12.05
N ALA A 171 -20.46 -6.06 11.41
CA ALA A 171 -21.06 -4.87 12.02
C ALA A 171 -22.58 -5.00 12.12
#